data_b83dee07e03c0fc671c608d31ce976f9
#
_entry.id   b83dee07e03c0fc671c608d31ce976f9
#
_cell.length_a   1.000
_cell.length_b   1.000
_cell.length_c   1.000
_cell.angle_alpha   90.00
_cell.angle_beta   90.00
_cell.angle_gamma   90.00
#
_symmetry.space_group_name_H-M   'P 1'
#
loop_
_entity.id
_entity.type
_entity.pdbx_description
1 polymer ?
#
loop_
_entity_poly.entity_id
_entity_poly.type
_entity_poly.pdbx_seq_one_letter_code
_entity_poly.pdbx_strand_id
1 'polypeptide(L)'
;TGGAGAGSSRGRKGRLVHGRSAEGDDEKRSYYRKRWPSPALRRSLGRAADLPCAQADRAMPHRHAPRHPYGLGTPAAVLLLVALTVLAVGLAAWHWYESVVPMSAERVEVRVPAGASARAIARQLRAAGVKVHEDGFVAVARLTDATLRLRAGRYEFERGMTLHQIIDKLARGEVLRERLTLVEGWTVRDLRAALAAASELRQDSVGLDDRALLKAIGATEAHPEGLFAPDTYLYDPGSSDLDLLRQAYRMQAQRLAAAWESRAPQLPYKSPYDALIMASIVEKETGQAAERAQIAGVFVNRLRRNMLLQTDPTVIYGLGSRFDGNLRKRDLLADGPYNTYTRAGLPPTPIALPGRAAIEAALQPAETRALYFVARGDGTSQFSETLQQHNRAVARYQLGRGGR
;
A
#
# COMPACT_ATOMS: atom_id res chain seq x y z
N THR A 1 34.22 -52.10 28.40
CA THR A 1 33.77 -51.80 29.78
C THR A 1 32.69 -50.77 29.69
N GLY A 2 31.48 -51.15 29.71
CA GLY A 2 30.56 -51.37 30.80
C GLY A 2 29.80 -50.08 30.99
N GLY A 3 28.53 -49.97 31.02
CA GLY A 3 27.41 -50.77 31.30
C GLY A 3 26.11 -50.00 31.16
N ALA A 4 25.13 -50.69 30.90
CA ALA A 4 23.70 -50.65 30.89
C ALA A 4 23.00 -49.74 31.91
N GLY A 5 21.77 -49.31 31.57
CA GLY A 5 20.80 -48.73 32.47
C GLY A 5 19.46 -48.49 31.76
N ALA A 6 18.62 -49.52 31.74
CA ALA A 6 17.23 -49.48 31.31
C ALA A 6 16.34 -48.89 32.39
N GLY A 7 15.26 -48.21 31.99
CA GLY A 7 14.21 -47.67 32.88
C GLY A 7 12.91 -47.43 32.15
N SER A 8 12.05 -48.47 32.12
CA SER A 8 10.66 -48.55 31.71
C SER A 8 9.75 -47.86 32.72
N SER A 9 8.65 -47.21 32.30
CA SER A 9 7.29 -47.46 32.73
C SER A 9 6.28 -46.47 32.11
N ARG A 10 5.33 -47.05 31.35
CA ARG A 10 3.86 -47.02 31.56
C ARG A 10 3.27 -45.58 31.68
N GLY A 11 2.48 -45.05 30.77
CA GLY A 11 1.20 -45.64 30.34
C GLY A 11 0.03 -44.97 31.05
N ARG A 12 -0.72 -44.10 30.38
CA ARG A 12 -2.17 -43.92 30.71
C ARG A 12 -2.93 -43.30 29.55
N LYS A 13 -3.91 -44.04 29.09
CA LYS A 13 -5.05 -43.67 28.25
C LYS A 13 -6.01 -42.79 29.06
N GLY A 14 -6.70 -41.88 28.42
CA GLY A 14 -7.83 -41.12 28.95
C GLY A 14 -8.34 -40.14 27.92
N ARG A 15 -9.19 -40.54 27.06
CA ARG A 15 -10.67 -40.43 27.00
C ARG A 15 -11.16 -39.08 26.46
N LEU A 16 -11.75 -39.15 25.27
CA LEU A 16 -12.67 -38.16 24.67
C LEU A 16 -13.74 -37.68 25.65
N VAL A 17 -14.01 -36.36 25.65
CA VAL A 17 -15.33 -35.82 25.98
C VAL A 17 -15.65 -34.69 25.01
N HIS A 18 -16.75 -34.87 24.28
CA HIS A 18 -17.50 -33.84 23.58
C HIS A 18 -18.12 -32.88 24.60
N GLY A 19 -18.06 -31.57 24.30
CA GLY A 19 -18.80 -30.54 25.03
C GLY A 19 -18.99 -29.33 24.14
N ARG A 20 -20.16 -29.23 23.49
CA ARG A 20 -20.73 -28.00 22.96
C ARG A 20 -21.05 -27.07 24.13
N SER A 21 -20.75 -25.77 23.99
CA SER A 21 -21.61 -24.71 24.52
C SER A 21 -21.24 -23.41 23.78
N ALA A 22 -22.22 -22.89 23.11
CA ALA A 22 -22.34 -21.51 22.72
C ALA A 22 -22.55 -20.69 24.00
N GLU A 23 -21.77 -19.59 24.16
CA GLU A 23 -22.08 -18.42 25.00
C GLU A 23 -20.92 -17.45 24.88
N GLY A 24 -21.22 -16.20 24.49
CA GLY A 24 -20.19 -15.18 24.49
C GLY A 24 -20.38 -14.01 23.49
N ASP A 25 -21.62 -13.72 23.10
CA ASP A 25 -21.94 -12.49 22.34
C ASP A 25 -22.89 -11.61 23.15
N ASP A 26 -22.40 -11.03 24.26
CA ASP A 26 -23.23 -10.07 25.06
C ASP A 26 -22.39 -9.09 25.90
N GLU A 27 -21.32 -8.52 25.35
CA GLU A 27 -20.53 -7.52 26.08
C GLU A 27 -20.18 -6.25 25.25
N LYS A 28 -21.06 -5.82 24.34
CA LYS A 28 -20.91 -4.51 23.66
C LYS A 28 -22.23 -3.77 23.46
N ARG A 29 -23.17 -3.83 24.43
CA ARG A 29 -24.37 -2.97 24.43
C ARG A 29 -24.70 -2.45 25.83
N SER A 30 -23.82 -1.67 26.42
CA SER A 30 -24.09 -1.00 27.70
C SER A 30 -23.36 0.34 27.79
N TYR A 31 -23.69 1.26 26.93
CA TYR A 31 -23.40 2.68 27.17
C TYR A 31 -24.31 3.52 26.26
N TYR A 32 -25.55 3.75 26.71
CA TYR A 32 -26.41 4.90 26.37
C TYR A 32 -27.81 4.60 26.84
N ARG A 33 -28.05 4.77 28.15
CA ARG A 33 -29.40 4.98 28.67
C ARG A 33 -29.35 5.91 29.88
N LYS A 34 -29.32 7.23 29.65
CA LYS A 34 -29.68 8.22 30.65
C LYS A 34 -31.10 8.72 30.37
N ARG A 35 -32.01 8.16 31.08
CA ARG A 35 -33.14 8.64 31.89
C ARG A 35 -33.67 10.04 31.56
N TRP A 36 -34.86 10.04 31.06
CA TRP A 36 -35.85 11.10 31.22
C TRP A 36 -36.85 10.67 32.27
N PRO A 37 -37.31 11.55 33.24
CA PRO A 37 -38.37 11.23 34.15
C PRO A 37 -39.72 11.66 33.56
N SER A 38 -40.68 10.76 33.62
CA SER A 38 -42.10 10.98 33.32
C SER A 38 -42.79 11.73 34.47
N PRO A 39 -43.79 12.60 34.23
CA PRO A 39 -44.65 13.12 35.29
C PRO A 39 -45.83 12.23 35.53
N ALA A 40 -45.98 11.80 36.80
CA ALA A 40 -47.11 11.07 37.29
C ALA A 40 -48.20 12.02 37.81
N LEU A 41 -49.40 11.65 37.45
CA LEU A 41 -50.70 12.15 37.96
C LEU A 41 -50.75 12.26 39.50
N ARG A 42 -51.45 13.32 39.99
CA ARG A 42 -52.37 13.15 41.13
C ARG A 42 -53.59 14.07 40.98
N ARG A 43 -54.76 13.42 41.00
CA ARG A 43 -56.09 13.97 41.30
C ARG A 43 -56.19 14.16 42.79
N SER A 44 -56.93 15.19 43.23
CA SER A 44 -57.80 15.18 44.41
C SER A 44 -58.77 16.35 44.35
N LEU A 45 -59.94 16.08 44.25
CA LEU A 45 -61.27 16.33 44.74
C LEU A 45 -61.37 17.27 45.97
N GLY A 46 -62.38 18.18 45.95
CA GLY A 46 -62.85 18.94 47.10
C GLY A 46 -63.82 20.03 46.71
N ARG A 47 -65.02 19.71 46.65
CA ARG A 47 -66.43 20.20 46.93
C ARG A 47 -66.53 21.61 47.52
N ALA A 48 -67.34 22.44 46.86
CA ALA A 48 -68.68 22.91 47.13
C ALA A 48 -68.91 23.81 48.38
N ALA A 49 -69.54 25.01 48.12
CA ALA A 49 -70.73 25.49 48.87
C ALA A 49 -71.10 26.86 48.32
N ASP A 50 -72.24 26.94 47.73
CA ASP A 50 -73.52 27.71 47.93
C ASP A 50 -73.45 29.19 48.30
N LEU A 51 -73.96 30.04 47.37
CA LEU A 51 -75.04 31.00 47.34
C LEU A 51 -75.06 32.23 48.32
N PRO A 52 -75.82 33.37 48.07
CA PRO A 52 -76.76 33.68 47.00
C PRO A 52 -76.70 35.11 46.39
N CYS A 53 -77.63 35.31 45.47
CA CYS A 53 -78.07 36.52 44.76
C CYS A 53 -78.16 37.81 45.55
N ALA A 54 -77.86 38.95 44.87
CA ALA A 54 -78.59 40.23 45.02
C ALA A 54 -78.48 41.03 43.70
N GLN A 55 -79.66 41.26 43.09
CA GLN A 55 -79.87 42.13 41.97
C GLN A 55 -79.56 43.59 42.35
N ALA A 56 -78.96 44.33 41.45
CA ALA A 56 -79.07 45.75 41.33
C ALA A 56 -78.79 46.19 39.88
N ASP A 57 -79.88 46.47 39.14
CA ASP A 57 -79.90 47.27 37.95
C ASP A 57 -79.17 48.59 38.13
N ARG A 58 -78.19 48.90 37.27
CA ARG A 58 -77.90 50.28 36.86
C ARG A 58 -77.25 50.25 35.46
N ALA A 59 -78.05 50.73 34.52
CA ALA A 59 -77.64 51.10 33.17
C ALA A 59 -76.47 52.09 33.23
N MET A 60 -75.41 51.85 32.53
CA MET A 60 -74.38 52.82 32.21
C MET A 60 -74.01 52.76 30.69
N PRO A 61 -73.69 53.91 30.12
CA PRO A 61 -73.67 54.10 28.67
C PRO A 61 -72.52 53.46 28.01
N HIS A 62 -72.77 52.95 26.80
CA HIS A 62 -71.74 52.39 25.90
C HIS A 62 -70.66 53.43 25.55
N ARG A 63 -69.49 53.32 26.12
CA ARG A 63 -68.27 53.96 25.58
C ARG A 63 -67.67 53.07 24.53
N HIS A 64 -67.74 53.53 23.27
CA HIS A 64 -66.94 52.92 22.21
C HIS A 64 -65.44 53.04 22.56
N ALA A 65 -64.83 51.92 22.91
CA ALA A 65 -63.38 51.83 22.98
C ALA A 65 -62.80 51.92 21.56
N PRO A 66 -61.80 52.75 21.28
CA PRO A 66 -61.12 52.74 20.00
C PRO A 66 -60.45 51.40 19.79
N ARG A 67 -60.78 50.74 18.68
CA ARG A 67 -60.02 49.56 18.19
C ARG A 67 -58.64 50.08 17.84
N HIS A 68 -57.61 49.80 18.69
CA HIS A 68 -56.27 49.97 18.35
C HIS A 68 -55.97 48.91 17.25
N PRO A 69 -55.37 49.29 16.10
CA PRO A 69 -54.90 48.31 15.14
C PRO A 69 -53.80 47.56 15.85
N TYR A 70 -53.83 46.19 15.81
CA TYR A 70 -52.76 45.32 16.27
C TYR A 70 -51.55 45.62 15.42
N GLY A 71 -50.80 46.63 15.74
CA GLY A 71 -49.42 46.75 15.33
C GLY A 71 -48.62 45.58 16.01
N LEU A 72 -47.92 44.79 15.26
CA LEU A 72 -46.98 43.85 15.80
C LEU A 72 -46.19 44.58 16.87
N GLY A 73 -46.30 44.14 18.15
CA GLY A 73 -45.63 44.80 19.27
C GLY A 73 -44.12 44.86 18.97
N THR A 74 -43.51 45.99 19.31
CA THR A 74 -42.08 46.25 19.04
C THR A 74 -41.14 45.05 19.30
N PRO A 75 -41.34 44.19 20.32
CA PRO A 75 -40.52 43.00 20.52
C PRO A 75 -40.69 41.94 19.44
N ALA A 76 -41.89 41.73 18.89
CA ALA A 76 -42.12 40.75 17.84
C ALA A 76 -41.51 41.18 16.50
N ALA A 77 -41.55 42.47 16.17
CA ALA A 77 -40.90 43.03 14.98
C ALA A 77 -39.36 42.94 15.07
N VAL A 78 -38.78 43.17 16.24
CA VAL A 78 -37.35 43.02 16.50
C VAL A 78 -36.92 41.54 16.38
N LEU A 79 -37.67 40.61 16.96
CA LEU A 79 -37.41 39.18 16.83
C LEU A 79 -37.47 38.69 15.36
N LEU A 80 -38.45 39.15 14.60
CA LEU A 80 -38.57 38.86 13.18
C LEU A 80 -37.38 39.42 12.38
N LEU A 81 -36.95 40.65 12.66
CA LEU A 81 -35.78 41.26 12.01
C LEU A 81 -34.50 40.49 12.32
N VAL A 82 -34.31 40.09 13.58
CA VAL A 82 -33.15 39.26 14.00
C VAL A 82 -33.17 37.91 13.27
N ALA A 83 -34.33 37.24 13.23
CA ALA A 83 -34.46 35.96 12.54
C ALA A 83 -34.19 36.08 11.04
N LEU A 84 -34.69 37.11 10.38
CA LEU A 84 -34.40 37.39 8.97
C LEU A 84 -32.92 37.71 8.73
N THR A 85 -32.28 38.46 9.63
CA THR A 85 -30.87 38.76 9.55
C THR A 85 -30.04 37.50 9.70
N VAL A 86 -30.35 36.65 10.68
CA VAL A 86 -29.66 35.35 10.88
C VAL A 86 -29.85 34.46 9.66
N LEU A 87 -31.05 34.39 9.11
CA LEU A 87 -31.33 33.62 7.90
C LEU A 87 -30.54 34.17 6.69
N ALA A 88 -30.54 35.49 6.48
CA ALA A 88 -29.78 36.11 5.38
C ALA A 88 -28.27 35.88 5.51
N VAL A 89 -27.72 36.01 6.73
CA VAL A 89 -26.32 35.71 7.01
C VAL A 89 -26.03 34.23 6.78
N GLY A 90 -26.90 33.31 7.20
CA GLY A 90 -26.80 31.89 6.97
C GLY A 90 -26.79 31.52 5.47
N LEU A 91 -27.72 32.11 4.70
CA LEU A 91 -27.80 31.92 3.24
C LEU A 91 -26.59 32.49 2.52
N ALA A 92 -26.11 33.66 2.93
CA ALA A 92 -24.89 34.26 2.37
C ALA A 92 -23.64 33.40 2.68
N ALA A 93 -23.53 32.89 3.91
CA ALA A 93 -22.44 31.98 4.30
C ALA A 93 -22.50 30.65 3.52
N TRP A 94 -23.71 30.10 3.35
CA TRP A 94 -23.92 28.90 2.53
C TRP A 94 -23.55 29.13 1.06
N HIS A 95 -24.03 30.22 0.45
CA HIS A 95 -23.69 30.57 -0.93
C HIS A 95 -22.18 30.76 -1.11
N TRP A 96 -21.51 31.39 -0.15
CA TRP A 96 -20.07 31.56 -0.17
C TRP A 96 -19.32 30.24 0.01
N TYR A 97 -19.81 29.35 0.87
CA TYR A 97 -19.25 28.02 1.11
C TYR A 97 -19.29 27.15 -0.16
N GLU A 98 -20.37 27.23 -0.93
CA GLU A 98 -20.57 26.52 -2.20
C GLU A 98 -20.01 27.29 -3.42
N SER A 99 -19.46 28.49 -3.21
CA SER A 99 -18.94 29.27 -4.33
C SER A 99 -17.67 28.65 -4.93
N VAL A 100 -17.61 28.65 -6.26
CA VAL A 100 -16.43 28.21 -7.00
C VAL A 100 -15.28 29.16 -6.73
N VAL A 101 -14.11 28.59 -6.38
CA VAL A 101 -12.89 29.38 -6.15
C VAL A 101 -12.22 29.69 -7.49
N PRO A 102 -11.99 30.97 -7.85
CA PRO A 102 -11.30 31.32 -9.07
C PRO A 102 -9.84 30.82 -9.04
N MET A 103 -9.38 30.25 -10.16
CA MET A 103 -8.03 29.74 -10.31
C MET A 103 -7.34 30.37 -11.52
N SER A 104 -6.01 30.53 -11.45
CA SER A 104 -5.19 31.12 -12.53
C SER A 104 -5.02 30.20 -13.73
N ALA A 105 -5.16 28.88 -13.54
CA ALA A 105 -5.03 27.85 -14.58
C ALA A 105 -6.13 26.79 -14.44
N GLU A 106 -6.21 25.88 -15.42
CA GLU A 106 -7.15 24.74 -15.41
C GLU A 106 -6.83 23.78 -14.26
N ARG A 107 -5.54 23.55 -13.99
CA ARG A 107 -5.00 22.79 -12.88
C ARG A 107 -3.92 23.58 -12.19
N VAL A 108 -3.93 23.58 -10.87
CA VAL A 108 -2.97 24.29 -10.02
C VAL A 108 -2.40 23.31 -9.01
N GLU A 109 -1.08 23.10 -9.06
CA GLU A 109 -0.37 22.31 -8.07
C GLU A 109 0.07 23.19 -6.89
N VAL A 110 -0.15 22.67 -5.68
CA VAL A 110 0.23 23.36 -4.44
C VAL A 110 0.92 22.39 -3.50
N ARG A 111 2.09 22.78 -2.99
CA ARG A 111 2.82 22.00 -1.96
C ARG A 111 2.48 22.56 -0.58
N VAL A 112 1.88 21.72 0.27
CA VAL A 112 1.57 22.02 1.68
C VAL A 112 2.65 21.41 2.57
N PRO A 113 3.49 22.21 3.27
CA PRO A 113 4.51 21.69 4.16
C PRO A 113 3.93 21.01 5.41
N ALA A 114 4.69 20.07 5.99
CA ALA A 114 4.33 19.46 7.25
C ALA A 114 4.24 20.52 8.37
N GLY A 115 3.17 20.45 9.18
CA GLY A 115 2.94 21.38 10.29
C GLY A 115 2.43 22.77 9.88
N ALA A 116 2.11 23.00 8.61
CA ALA A 116 1.54 24.28 8.16
C ALA A 116 0.19 24.55 8.81
N SER A 117 0.01 25.76 9.37
CA SER A 117 -1.29 26.20 9.88
C SER A 117 -2.28 26.44 8.73
N ALA A 118 -3.60 26.39 9.01
CA ALA A 118 -4.64 26.65 8.00
C ALA A 118 -4.43 28.01 7.28
N ARG A 119 -3.97 29.05 8.01
CA ARG A 119 -3.65 30.36 7.40
C ARG A 119 -2.42 30.29 6.48
N ALA A 120 -1.40 29.51 6.84
CA ALA A 120 -0.23 29.31 5.99
C ALA A 120 -0.59 28.56 4.72
N ILE A 121 -1.47 27.55 4.81
CA ILE A 121 -2.01 26.82 3.66
C ILE A 121 -2.78 27.75 2.73
N ALA A 122 -3.67 28.60 3.28
CA ALA A 122 -4.43 29.56 2.47
C ALA A 122 -3.52 30.54 1.72
N ARG A 123 -2.44 31.00 2.34
CA ARG A 123 -1.43 31.84 1.65
C ARG A 123 -0.72 31.11 0.52
N GLN A 124 -0.39 29.84 0.72
CA GLN A 124 0.24 29.03 -0.34
C GLN A 124 -0.70 28.76 -1.50
N LEU A 125 -1.97 28.45 -1.22
CA LEU A 125 -3.01 28.33 -2.24
C LEU A 125 -3.10 29.60 -3.08
N ARG A 126 -3.13 30.78 -2.43
CA ARG A 126 -3.13 32.06 -3.13
C ARG A 126 -1.88 32.31 -3.96
N ALA A 127 -0.71 32.03 -3.39
CA ALA A 127 0.58 32.19 -4.09
C ALA A 127 0.68 31.32 -5.34
N ALA A 128 0.09 30.13 -5.31
CA ALA A 128 0.01 29.21 -6.43
C ALA A 128 -1.10 29.56 -7.46
N GLY A 129 -1.96 30.52 -7.16
CA GLY A 129 -3.02 30.97 -8.08
C GLY A 129 -4.43 30.46 -7.78
N VAL A 130 -4.64 29.78 -6.64
CA VAL A 130 -5.99 29.44 -6.12
C VAL A 130 -6.46 30.62 -5.27
N LYS A 131 -7.39 31.44 -5.79
CA LYS A 131 -7.78 32.73 -5.19
C LYS A 131 -8.72 32.56 -3.98
N VAL A 132 -8.24 31.89 -2.92
CA VAL A 132 -8.97 31.77 -1.65
C VAL A 132 -8.77 33.02 -0.79
N HIS A 133 -9.83 33.39 -0.03
CA HIS A 133 -9.72 34.40 1.01
C HIS A 133 -9.17 33.76 2.29
N GLU A 134 -8.07 34.28 2.86
CA GLU A 134 -7.35 33.63 3.98
C GLU A 134 -8.23 33.42 5.21
N ASP A 135 -8.92 34.49 5.67
CA ASP A 135 -9.77 34.40 6.86
C ASP A 135 -11.00 33.50 6.60
N GLY A 136 -11.52 33.54 5.38
CA GLY A 136 -12.60 32.68 4.95
C GLY A 136 -12.20 31.20 4.95
N PHE A 137 -11.05 30.86 4.41
CA PHE A 137 -10.51 29.49 4.45
C PHE A 137 -10.36 29.01 5.90
N VAL A 138 -9.80 29.86 6.78
CA VAL A 138 -9.63 29.53 8.20
C VAL A 138 -10.97 29.35 8.91
N ALA A 139 -11.96 30.21 8.61
CA ALA A 139 -13.29 30.13 9.20
C ALA A 139 -14.00 28.82 8.81
N VAL A 140 -14.02 28.47 7.52
CA VAL A 140 -14.61 27.21 7.05
C VAL A 140 -13.87 26.00 7.60
N ALA A 141 -12.54 26.00 7.59
CA ALA A 141 -11.75 24.90 8.15
C ALA A 141 -12.03 24.67 9.65
N ARG A 142 -12.35 25.74 10.42
CA ARG A 142 -12.75 25.62 11.83
C ARG A 142 -14.18 25.10 11.98
N LEU A 143 -15.12 25.63 11.19
CA LEU A 143 -16.53 25.23 11.25
C LEU A 143 -16.75 23.77 10.85
N THR A 144 -15.89 23.23 10.00
CA THR A 144 -15.95 21.84 9.51
C THR A 144 -15.02 20.90 10.29
N ASP A 145 -14.41 21.35 11.41
CA ASP A 145 -13.39 20.61 12.16
C ASP A 145 -12.22 20.07 11.29
N ALA A 146 -12.02 20.68 10.13
CA ALA A 146 -10.96 20.27 9.20
C ALA A 146 -9.58 20.76 9.65
N THR A 147 -9.49 21.80 10.50
CA THR A 147 -8.22 22.47 10.88
C THR A 147 -7.15 21.48 11.39
N LEU A 148 -7.55 20.48 12.18
CA LEU A 148 -6.64 19.45 12.72
C LEU A 148 -6.43 18.27 11.77
N ARG A 149 -7.19 18.20 10.68
CA ARG A 149 -7.13 17.10 9.69
C ARG A 149 -6.42 17.49 8.41
N LEU A 150 -6.06 18.78 8.22
CA LEU A 150 -5.33 19.23 7.04
C LEU A 150 -3.98 18.52 6.97
N ARG A 151 -3.72 17.83 5.86
CA ARG A 151 -2.50 17.03 5.69
C ARG A 151 -1.49 17.75 4.80
N ALA A 152 -0.22 17.56 5.12
CA ALA A 152 0.88 17.98 4.27
C ALA A 152 0.93 17.12 3.01
N GLY A 153 1.49 17.66 1.92
CA GLY A 153 1.64 16.93 0.67
C GLY A 153 1.54 17.85 -0.55
N ARG A 154 1.62 17.26 -1.72
CA ARG A 154 1.44 17.93 -3.00
C ARG A 154 0.02 17.68 -3.49
N TYR A 155 -0.72 18.74 -3.77
CA TYR A 155 -2.12 18.69 -4.18
C TYR A 155 -2.29 19.31 -5.55
N GLU A 156 -3.14 18.72 -6.36
CA GLU A 156 -3.62 19.30 -7.60
C GLU A 156 -5.07 19.76 -7.40
N PHE A 157 -5.36 21.03 -7.69
CA PHE A 157 -6.71 21.60 -7.66
C PHE A 157 -7.16 21.93 -9.08
N GLU A 158 -8.37 21.54 -9.42
CA GLU A 158 -8.95 21.76 -10.74
C GLU A 158 -9.89 22.97 -10.71
N ARG A 159 -9.94 23.70 -11.84
CA ARG A 159 -10.88 24.81 -12.02
C ARG A 159 -12.31 24.29 -11.83
N GLY A 160 -13.12 25.08 -11.11
CA GLY A 160 -14.49 24.70 -10.79
C GLY A 160 -14.67 24.14 -9.38
N MET A 161 -13.57 23.85 -8.66
CA MET A 161 -13.67 23.41 -7.27
C MET A 161 -14.18 24.54 -6.34
N THR A 162 -15.07 24.17 -5.41
CA THR A 162 -15.54 25.05 -4.34
C THR A 162 -14.57 25.10 -3.17
N LEU A 163 -14.69 26.09 -2.29
CA LEU A 163 -13.86 26.18 -1.08
C LEU A 163 -13.99 24.95 -0.19
N HIS A 164 -15.20 24.42 -0.06
CA HIS A 164 -15.46 23.18 0.66
C HIS A 164 -14.70 22.00 0.07
N GLN A 165 -14.77 21.79 -1.25
CA GLN A 165 -14.06 20.70 -1.93
C GLN A 165 -12.55 20.80 -1.75
N ILE A 166 -11.99 22.01 -1.79
CA ILE A 166 -10.56 22.26 -1.55
C ILE A 166 -10.18 21.84 -0.12
N ILE A 167 -10.93 22.29 0.88
CA ILE A 167 -10.68 21.96 2.29
C ILE A 167 -10.84 20.46 2.53
N ASP A 168 -11.84 19.85 1.93
CA ASP A 168 -12.14 18.42 2.07
C ASP A 168 -11.04 17.55 1.45
N LYS A 169 -10.53 17.93 0.27
CA LYS A 169 -9.38 17.30 -0.39
C LYS A 169 -8.13 17.36 0.49
N LEU A 170 -7.86 18.52 1.10
CA LEU A 170 -6.77 18.69 2.05
C LEU A 170 -6.94 17.86 3.33
N ALA A 171 -8.18 17.79 3.87
CA ALA A 171 -8.48 17.04 5.08
C ALA A 171 -8.43 15.51 4.87
N ARG A 172 -8.87 15.02 3.69
CA ARG A 172 -8.75 13.61 3.30
C ARG A 172 -7.32 13.24 2.94
N GLY A 173 -6.46 14.23 2.63
CA GLY A 173 -5.08 13.99 2.22
C GLY A 173 -5.00 13.35 0.83
N GLU A 174 -5.85 13.78 -0.09
CA GLU A 174 -5.83 13.35 -1.49
C GLU A 174 -4.65 14.01 -2.23
N VAL A 175 -3.45 13.65 -1.78
CA VAL A 175 -2.20 14.16 -2.34
C VAL A 175 -1.90 13.58 -3.72
N LEU A 176 -1.23 14.35 -4.54
CA LEU A 176 -0.65 13.87 -5.78
C LEU A 176 0.51 12.93 -5.42
N ARG A 177 0.30 11.63 -5.64
CA ARG A 177 1.30 10.60 -5.34
C ARG A 177 2.30 10.50 -6.47
N GLU A 178 3.55 10.38 -6.08
CA GLU A 178 4.64 10.02 -6.98
C GLU A 178 4.70 8.50 -7.14
N ARG A 179 5.40 8.05 -8.18
CA ARG A 179 5.57 6.62 -8.46
C ARG A 179 7.03 6.29 -8.68
N LEU A 180 7.44 5.16 -8.11
CA LEU A 180 8.73 4.54 -8.39
C LEU A 180 8.49 3.12 -8.88
N THR A 181 9.02 2.79 -10.07
CA THR A 181 8.93 1.43 -10.62
C THR A 181 10.24 0.71 -10.37
N LEU A 182 10.16 -0.42 -9.66
CA LEU A 182 11.23 -1.40 -9.54
C LEU A 182 11.06 -2.42 -10.67
N VAL A 183 12.06 -2.56 -11.51
CA VAL A 183 11.98 -3.38 -12.73
C VAL A 183 12.44 -4.80 -12.44
N GLU A 184 11.76 -5.79 -13.02
CA GLU A 184 12.18 -7.20 -12.99
C GLU A 184 13.60 -7.36 -13.52
N GLY A 185 14.39 -8.20 -12.89
CA GLY A 185 15.78 -8.43 -13.25
C GLY A 185 16.78 -7.36 -12.81
N TRP A 186 16.36 -6.28 -12.14
CA TRP A 186 17.27 -5.33 -11.49
C TRP A 186 18.03 -6.01 -10.34
N THR A 187 19.21 -5.49 -10.05
CA THR A 187 19.94 -5.80 -8.82
C THR A 187 19.62 -4.81 -7.71
N VAL A 188 19.98 -5.12 -6.48
CA VAL A 188 19.88 -4.16 -5.35
C VAL A 188 20.68 -2.89 -5.63
N ARG A 189 21.77 -2.96 -6.39
CA ARG A 189 22.51 -1.77 -6.83
C ARG A 189 21.66 -0.87 -7.71
N ASP A 190 20.91 -1.44 -8.66
CA ASP A 190 20.01 -0.67 -9.55
C ASP A 190 18.84 -0.09 -8.75
N LEU A 191 18.29 -0.87 -7.81
CA LEU A 191 17.27 -0.40 -6.86
C LEU A 191 17.76 0.81 -6.06
N ARG A 192 18.96 0.73 -5.45
CA ARG A 192 19.54 1.86 -4.71
C ARG A 192 19.75 3.09 -5.57
N ALA A 193 20.17 2.92 -6.82
CA ALA A 193 20.31 4.03 -7.78
C ALA A 193 18.97 4.68 -8.10
N ALA A 194 17.91 3.88 -8.29
CA ALA A 194 16.57 4.38 -8.54
C ALA A 194 15.98 5.13 -7.33
N LEU A 195 16.20 4.64 -6.11
CA LEU A 195 15.81 5.34 -4.88
C LEU A 195 16.53 6.68 -4.76
N ALA A 196 17.84 6.71 -4.99
CA ALA A 196 18.64 7.94 -4.93
C ALA A 196 18.20 8.98 -5.97
N ALA A 197 17.70 8.54 -7.12
CA ALA A 197 17.16 9.43 -8.17
C ALA A 197 15.75 9.95 -7.85
N ALA A 198 15.02 9.35 -6.92
CA ALA A 198 13.67 9.76 -6.53
C ALA A 198 13.72 10.95 -5.56
N SER A 199 13.84 12.18 -6.07
CA SER A 199 14.03 13.41 -5.29
C SER A 199 12.92 13.72 -4.28
N GLU A 200 11.72 13.20 -4.50
CA GLU A 200 10.57 13.41 -3.62
C GLU A 200 10.52 12.40 -2.46
N LEU A 201 11.40 11.38 -2.43
CA LEU A 201 11.59 10.49 -1.29
C LEU A 201 12.60 11.07 -0.30
N ARG A 202 12.32 10.93 0.99
CA ARG A 202 13.32 11.16 2.03
C ARG A 202 14.30 10.00 2.04
N GLN A 203 15.58 10.30 1.84
CA GLN A 203 16.66 9.36 1.61
C GLN A 203 17.21 8.76 2.93
N ASP A 204 16.38 8.04 3.69
CA ASP A 204 16.75 7.45 4.99
C ASP A 204 17.62 6.19 4.83
N SER A 205 17.65 5.57 3.65
CA SER A 205 18.49 4.39 3.37
C SER A 205 19.91 4.74 2.90
N VAL A 206 20.16 6.01 2.58
CA VAL A 206 21.48 6.45 2.10
C VAL A 206 22.54 6.24 3.17
N GLY A 207 23.66 5.61 2.79
CA GLY A 207 24.78 5.30 3.71
C GLY A 207 24.58 4.04 4.55
N LEU A 208 23.42 3.39 4.49
CA LEU A 208 23.24 2.08 5.14
C LEU A 208 23.92 0.98 4.31
N ASP A 209 24.76 0.18 4.96
CA ASP A 209 25.23 -1.08 4.41
C ASP A 209 24.07 -2.10 4.33
N ASP A 210 24.31 -3.24 3.69
CA ASP A 210 23.28 -4.25 3.47
C ASP A 210 22.68 -4.78 4.79
N ARG A 211 23.52 -4.95 5.83
CA ARG A 211 23.08 -5.43 7.15
C ARG A 211 22.21 -4.40 7.86
N ALA A 212 22.62 -3.14 7.85
CA ALA A 212 21.86 -2.05 8.43
C ALA A 212 20.54 -1.83 7.71
N LEU A 213 20.53 -1.91 6.38
CA LEU A 213 19.34 -1.85 5.55
C LEU A 213 18.34 -2.95 5.91
N LEU A 214 18.79 -4.22 5.93
CA LEU A 214 17.95 -5.38 6.28
C LEU A 214 17.36 -5.21 7.68
N LYS A 215 18.16 -4.80 8.66
CA LYS A 215 17.68 -4.50 10.02
C LYS A 215 16.63 -3.38 10.02
N ALA A 216 16.84 -2.31 9.26
CA ALA A 216 15.92 -1.17 9.20
C ALA A 216 14.55 -1.52 8.61
N ILE A 217 14.50 -2.47 7.67
CA ILE A 217 13.26 -2.94 7.07
C ILE A 217 12.63 -4.14 7.81
N GLY A 218 13.34 -4.71 8.81
CA GLY A 218 12.89 -5.89 9.57
C GLY A 218 13.06 -7.21 8.85
N ALA A 219 13.99 -7.29 7.89
CA ALA A 219 14.35 -8.53 7.20
C ALA A 219 15.29 -9.40 8.05
N THR A 220 15.18 -10.72 7.89
CA THR A 220 15.97 -11.72 8.63
C THR A 220 17.07 -12.37 7.79
N GLU A 221 17.03 -12.15 6.49
CA GLU A 221 17.99 -12.69 5.54
C GLU A 221 19.36 -12.02 5.69
N ALA A 222 20.41 -12.71 5.22
CA ALA A 222 21.77 -12.22 5.32
C ALA A 222 22.18 -11.25 4.19
N HIS A 223 21.44 -11.25 3.08
CA HIS A 223 21.74 -10.45 1.88
C HIS A 223 20.46 -9.89 1.26
N PRO A 224 20.44 -8.63 0.82
CA PRO A 224 19.22 -7.98 0.33
C PRO A 224 18.81 -8.38 -1.09
N GLU A 225 19.71 -9.03 -1.87
CA GLU A 225 19.43 -9.36 -3.27
C GLU A 225 18.22 -10.31 -3.40
N GLY A 226 17.34 -9.99 -4.34
CA GLY A 226 16.13 -10.78 -4.61
C GLY A 226 14.95 -10.51 -3.68
N LEU A 227 15.14 -9.79 -2.57
CA LEU A 227 14.14 -9.65 -1.50
C LEU A 227 13.06 -8.60 -1.77
N PHE A 228 13.19 -7.79 -2.80
CA PHE A 228 12.25 -6.71 -3.10
C PHE A 228 11.40 -7.04 -4.33
N ALA A 229 10.09 -6.97 -4.21
CA ALA A 229 9.19 -7.26 -5.32
C ALA A 229 9.33 -6.19 -6.41
N PRO A 230 9.62 -6.58 -7.65
CA PRO A 230 9.46 -5.67 -8.79
C PRO A 230 7.99 -5.30 -8.95
N ASP A 231 7.71 -3.99 -8.92
CA ASP A 231 6.37 -3.43 -9.07
C ASP A 231 6.44 -1.90 -9.19
N THR A 232 5.31 -1.25 -9.46
CA THR A 232 5.19 0.20 -9.38
C THR A 232 4.61 0.61 -8.03
N TYR A 233 5.40 1.32 -7.24
CA TYR A 233 5.05 1.80 -5.91
C TYR A 233 4.60 3.25 -5.96
N LEU A 234 3.41 3.52 -5.43
CA LEU A 234 2.93 4.87 -5.21
C LEU A 234 3.35 5.35 -3.82
N TYR A 235 3.92 6.54 -3.74
CA TYR A 235 4.37 7.11 -2.48
C TYR A 235 4.00 8.58 -2.35
N ASP A 236 3.81 9.04 -1.13
CA ASP A 236 3.55 10.45 -0.85
C ASP A 236 4.88 11.21 -0.81
N PRO A 237 4.99 12.40 -1.46
CA PRO A 237 6.18 13.22 -1.41
C PRO A 237 6.65 13.49 0.02
N GLY A 238 7.94 13.25 0.30
CA GLY A 238 8.54 13.37 1.63
C GLY A 238 8.40 12.12 2.50
N SER A 239 7.76 11.04 2.03
CA SER A 239 7.79 9.73 2.72
C SER A 239 9.18 9.10 2.67
N SER A 240 9.44 8.17 3.58
CA SER A 240 10.73 7.49 3.68
C SER A 240 10.89 6.43 2.58
N ASP A 241 12.06 6.37 1.96
CA ASP A 241 12.45 5.29 1.07
C ASP A 241 12.49 3.92 1.78
N LEU A 242 12.75 3.90 3.10
CA LEU A 242 12.65 2.69 3.92
C LEU A 242 11.21 2.16 4.02
N ASP A 243 10.19 3.02 3.96
CA ASP A 243 8.79 2.57 3.96
C ASP A 243 8.43 1.87 2.66
N LEU A 244 8.90 2.40 1.53
CA LEU A 244 8.78 1.76 0.22
C LEU A 244 9.51 0.42 0.19
N LEU A 245 10.73 0.36 0.71
CA LEU A 245 11.51 -0.87 0.79
C LEU A 245 10.84 -1.93 1.68
N ARG A 246 10.26 -1.53 2.82
CA ARG A 246 9.47 -2.45 3.67
C ARG A 246 8.24 -3.00 2.93
N GLN A 247 7.57 -2.17 2.14
CA GLN A 247 6.44 -2.60 1.32
C GLN A 247 6.89 -3.60 0.26
N ALA A 248 7.97 -3.32 -0.46
CA ALA A 248 8.53 -4.18 -1.49
C ALA A 248 8.99 -5.53 -0.92
N TYR A 249 9.66 -5.52 0.23
CA TYR A 249 10.10 -6.72 0.94
C TYR A 249 8.90 -7.59 1.37
N ARG A 250 7.91 -7.00 2.02
CA ARG A 250 6.71 -7.74 2.44
C ARG A 250 5.97 -8.35 1.26
N MET A 251 5.85 -7.63 0.17
CA MET A 251 5.21 -8.11 -1.05
C MET A 251 5.96 -9.31 -1.64
N GLN A 252 7.30 -9.25 -1.71
CA GLN A 252 8.11 -10.36 -2.21
C GLN A 252 8.01 -11.59 -1.30
N ALA A 253 8.09 -11.39 0.01
CA ALA A 253 7.93 -12.47 0.98
C ALA A 253 6.55 -13.15 0.86
N GLN A 254 5.47 -12.38 0.68
CA GLN A 254 4.13 -12.91 0.46
C GLN A 254 4.01 -13.69 -0.86
N ARG A 255 4.56 -13.14 -1.96
CA ARG A 255 4.59 -13.81 -3.27
C ARG A 255 5.32 -15.15 -3.19
N LEU A 256 6.51 -15.13 -2.56
CA LEU A 256 7.33 -16.34 -2.39
C LEU A 256 6.63 -17.38 -1.50
N ALA A 257 6.05 -16.97 -0.37
CA ALA A 257 5.35 -17.88 0.53
C ALA A 257 4.14 -18.54 -0.15
N ALA A 258 3.30 -17.77 -0.83
CA ALA A 258 2.13 -18.29 -1.56
C ALA A 258 2.55 -19.27 -2.66
N ALA A 259 3.58 -18.94 -3.45
CA ALA A 259 4.08 -19.82 -4.48
C ALA A 259 4.74 -21.09 -3.90
N TRP A 260 5.43 -20.98 -2.75
CA TRP A 260 6.03 -22.12 -2.07
C TRP A 260 5.01 -23.14 -1.56
N GLU A 261 3.87 -22.68 -1.05
CA GLU A 261 2.77 -23.56 -0.62
C GLU A 261 2.20 -24.40 -1.77
N SER A 262 2.10 -23.80 -2.96
CA SER A 262 1.55 -24.44 -4.16
C SER A 262 2.62 -25.09 -5.05
N ARG A 263 3.87 -25.24 -4.56
CA ARG A 263 4.99 -25.75 -5.35
C ARG A 263 4.80 -27.17 -5.86
N ALA A 264 5.40 -27.48 -6.99
CA ALA A 264 5.48 -28.83 -7.51
C ALA A 264 6.19 -29.78 -6.51
N PRO A 265 5.83 -31.05 -6.46
CA PRO A 265 6.46 -32.01 -5.57
C PRO A 265 7.93 -32.27 -5.96
N GLN A 266 8.74 -32.71 -4.98
CA GLN A 266 10.11 -33.19 -5.19
C GLN A 266 11.05 -32.17 -5.86
N LEU A 267 10.85 -30.87 -5.65
CA LEU A 267 11.81 -29.86 -6.09
C LEU A 267 13.13 -29.99 -5.30
N PRO A 268 14.31 -29.73 -5.94
CA PRO A 268 15.61 -29.86 -5.28
C PRO A 268 15.97 -28.68 -4.37
N TYR A 269 14.99 -27.93 -3.88
CA TYR A 269 15.17 -26.78 -3.00
C TYR A 269 14.99 -27.18 -1.54
N LYS A 270 15.89 -26.70 -0.67
CA LYS A 270 15.83 -26.94 0.78
C LYS A 270 14.93 -25.93 1.50
N SER A 271 14.76 -24.74 0.90
CA SER A 271 14.04 -23.63 1.50
C SER A 271 13.35 -22.76 0.42
N PRO A 272 12.38 -21.89 0.81
CA PRO A 272 11.85 -20.87 -0.09
C PRO A 272 12.94 -19.97 -0.67
N TYR A 273 14.01 -19.70 0.10
CA TYR A 273 15.11 -18.87 -0.36
C TYR A 273 15.88 -19.51 -1.53
N ASP A 274 16.05 -20.84 -1.54
CA ASP A 274 16.65 -21.55 -2.67
C ASP A 274 15.81 -21.37 -3.95
N ALA A 275 14.48 -21.40 -3.79
CA ALA A 275 13.57 -21.14 -4.91
C ALA A 275 13.68 -19.69 -5.41
N LEU A 276 13.89 -18.74 -4.51
CA LEU A 276 14.12 -17.34 -4.87
C LEU A 276 15.42 -17.15 -5.64
N ILE A 277 16.50 -17.87 -5.24
CA ILE A 277 17.74 -17.91 -5.99
C ILE A 277 17.50 -18.43 -7.40
N MET A 278 16.83 -19.58 -7.54
CA MET A 278 16.52 -20.13 -8.86
C MET A 278 15.65 -19.17 -9.68
N ALA A 279 14.63 -18.55 -9.07
CA ALA A 279 13.77 -17.57 -9.74
C ALA A 279 14.58 -16.40 -10.30
N SER A 280 15.58 -15.90 -9.56
CA SER A 280 16.46 -14.83 -10.03
C SER A 280 17.33 -15.23 -11.23
N ILE A 281 17.72 -16.49 -11.32
CA ILE A 281 18.44 -17.04 -12.48
C ILE A 281 17.50 -17.11 -13.68
N VAL A 282 16.30 -17.69 -13.50
CA VAL A 282 15.29 -17.80 -14.56
C VAL A 282 14.88 -16.40 -15.08
N GLU A 283 14.78 -15.42 -14.19
CA GLU A 283 14.49 -14.03 -14.55
C GLU A 283 15.53 -13.43 -15.50
N LYS A 284 16.79 -13.75 -15.27
CA LYS A 284 17.92 -13.25 -16.08
C LYS A 284 18.16 -14.04 -17.38
N GLU A 285 17.64 -15.27 -17.47
CA GLU A 285 17.85 -16.14 -18.65
C GLU A 285 16.91 -15.83 -19.80
N THR A 286 15.68 -15.44 -19.53
CA THR A 286 14.73 -15.23 -20.61
C THR A 286 13.75 -14.09 -20.37
N GLY A 287 13.55 -13.28 -21.42
CA GLY A 287 12.44 -12.35 -21.54
C GLY A 287 11.16 -12.99 -22.09
N GLN A 288 11.23 -14.25 -22.57
CA GLN A 288 10.10 -14.97 -23.15
C GLN A 288 9.26 -15.65 -22.08
N ALA A 289 8.07 -15.10 -21.80
CA ALA A 289 7.18 -15.62 -20.77
C ALA A 289 6.83 -17.11 -20.96
N ALA A 290 6.65 -17.56 -22.20
CA ALA A 290 6.29 -18.94 -22.53
C ALA A 290 7.40 -19.96 -22.23
N GLU A 291 8.66 -19.54 -22.17
CA GLU A 291 9.81 -20.44 -21.95
C GLU A 291 10.26 -20.51 -20.50
N ARG A 292 9.83 -19.59 -19.61
CA ARG A 292 10.27 -19.52 -18.21
C ARG A 292 10.15 -20.86 -17.49
N ALA A 293 8.98 -21.49 -17.56
CA ALA A 293 8.73 -22.77 -16.90
C ALA A 293 9.62 -23.89 -17.47
N GLN A 294 9.90 -23.88 -18.77
CA GLN A 294 10.73 -24.88 -19.43
C GLN A 294 12.23 -24.69 -19.07
N ILE A 295 12.70 -23.45 -19.04
CA ILE A 295 14.07 -23.12 -18.56
C ILE A 295 14.24 -23.51 -17.09
N ALA A 296 13.26 -23.20 -16.24
CA ALA A 296 13.26 -23.64 -14.85
C ALA A 296 13.35 -25.18 -14.75
N GLY A 297 12.62 -25.92 -15.61
CA GLY A 297 12.66 -27.36 -15.69
C GLY A 297 14.06 -27.91 -16.06
N VAL A 298 14.76 -27.25 -16.98
CA VAL A 298 16.17 -27.61 -17.30
C VAL A 298 17.06 -27.45 -16.07
N PHE A 299 17.00 -26.32 -15.37
CA PHE A 299 17.83 -26.08 -14.18
C PHE A 299 17.50 -27.04 -13.03
N VAL A 300 16.21 -27.32 -12.80
CA VAL A 300 15.77 -28.33 -11.81
C VAL A 300 16.33 -29.70 -12.16
N ASN A 301 16.31 -30.11 -13.43
CA ASN A 301 16.90 -31.38 -13.88
C ASN A 301 18.40 -31.42 -13.68
N ARG A 302 19.12 -30.33 -13.95
CA ARG A 302 20.56 -30.22 -13.68
C ARG A 302 20.87 -30.34 -12.20
N LEU A 303 20.16 -29.64 -11.31
CA LEU A 303 20.32 -29.74 -9.86
C LEU A 303 20.10 -31.17 -9.36
N ARG A 304 19.00 -31.83 -9.81
CA ARG A 304 18.72 -33.24 -9.44
C ARG A 304 19.82 -34.21 -9.83
N ARG A 305 20.57 -33.91 -10.91
CA ARG A 305 21.68 -34.70 -11.43
C ARG A 305 23.06 -34.23 -10.94
N ASN A 306 23.09 -33.27 -10.03
CA ASN A 306 24.31 -32.61 -9.56
C ASN A 306 25.19 -32.07 -10.71
N MET A 307 24.55 -31.62 -11.79
CA MET A 307 25.22 -30.97 -12.91
C MET A 307 25.44 -29.49 -12.60
N LEU A 308 26.52 -28.92 -13.13
CA LEU A 308 26.79 -27.49 -13.09
C LEU A 308 25.65 -26.73 -13.80
N LEU A 309 25.17 -25.60 -13.24
CA LEU A 309 24.10 -24.81 -13.87
C LEU A 309 24.61 -24.12 -15.14
N GLN A 310 25.83 -23.65 -15.18
CA GLN A 310 26.51 -23.07 -16.35
C GLN A 310 25.66 -21.94 -16.97
N THR A 311 25.34 -20.96 -16.18
CA THR A 311 24.50 -19.82 -16.57
C THR A 311 25.30 -18.53 -16.47
N ASP A 312 25.43 -17.81 -17.59
CA ASP A 312 26.20 -16.57 -17.73
C ASP A 312 25.79 -15.49 -16.73
N PRO A 313 24.48 -15.24 -16.50
CA PRO A 313 24.04 -14.22 -15.54
C PRO A 313 24.63 -14.33 -14.14
N THR A 314 24.92 -15.55 -13.66
CA THR A 314 25.52 -15.72 -12.33
C THR A 314 26.97 -15.24 -12.31
N VAL A 315 27.72 -15.50 -13.38
CA VAL A 315 29.11 -15.03 -13.51
C VAL A 315 29.14 -13.52 -13.65
N ILE A 316 28.26 -12.96 -14.47
CA ILE A 316 28.08 -11.50 -14.66
C ILE A 316 27.80 -10.82 -13.32
N TYR A 317 26.87 -11.37 -12.53
CA TYR A 317 26.58 -10.87 -11.18
C TYR A 317 27.82 -10.92 -10.26
N GLY A 318 28.54 -12.04 -10.27
CA GLY A 318 29.78 -12.22 -9.48
C GLY A 318 30.93 -11.29 -9.88
N LEU A 319 30.98 -10.87 -11.14
CA LEU A 319 31.91 -9.84 -11.62
C LEU A 319 31.54 -8.45 -11.10
N GLY A 320 30.24 -8.17 -10.91
CA GLY A 320 29.75 -6.90 -10.43
C GLY A 320 30.21 -5.71 -11.29
N SER A 321 30.85 -4.71 -10.68
CA SER A 321 31.37 -3.53 -11.39
C SER A 321 32.55 -3.82 -12.34
N ARG A 322 33.15 -5.01 -12.27
CA ARG A 322 34.21 -5.42 -13.19
C ARG A 322 33.72 -5.92 -14.55
N PHE A 323 32.40 -6.16 -14.66
CA PHE A 323 31.80 -6.55 -15.94
C PHE A 323 31.70 -5.34 -16.86
N ASP A 324 32.37 -5.43 -18.01
CA ASP A 324 32.44 -4.37 -19.01
C ASP A 324 31.50 -4.57 -20.21
N GLY A 325 30.53 -5.48 -20.07
CA GLY A 325 29.58 -5.82 -21.14
C GLY A 325 29.99 -7.01 -22.00
N ASN A 326 31.20 -7.57 -21.78
CA ASN A 326 31.71 -8.74 -22.54
C ASN A 326 32.22 -9.85 -21.60
N LEU A 327 31.51 -10.97 -21.59
CA LEU A 327 31.90 -12.16 -20.80
C LEU A 327 32.95 -12.96 -21.55
N ARG A 328 34.15 -13.07 -20.97
CA ARG A 328 35.30 -13.74 -21.58
C ARG A 328 35.49 -15.13 -21.03
N LYS A 329 36.17 -16.01 -21.81
CA LYS A 329 36.49 -17.37 -21.39
C LYS A 329 37.22 -17.40 -20.04
N ARG A 330 38.11 -16.45 -19.77
CA ARG A 330 38.82 -16.35 -18.47
C ARG A 330 37.84 -16.12 -17.30
N ASP A 331 36.73 -15.40 -17.53
CA ASP A 331 35.73 -15.10 -16.50
C ASP A 331 34.92 -16.36 -16.18
N LEU A 332 34.64 -17.21 -17.16
CA LEU A 332 33.98 -18.51 -16.99
C LEU A 332 34.86 -19.53 -16.25
N LEU A 333 36.20 -19.41 -16.37
CA LEU A 333 37.15 -20.31 -15.74
C LEU A 333 37.59 -19.83 -14.35
N ALA A 334 37.43 -18.57 -14.02
CA ALA A 334 37.77 -18.00 -12.72
C ALA A 334 36.83 -18.49 -11.64
N ASP A 335 37.35 -19.19 -10.62
CA ASP A 335 36.53 -19.70 -9.54
C ASP A 335 35.96 -18.52 -8.69
N GLY A 336 34.73 -18.67 -8.25
CA GLY A 336 34.06 -17.68 -7.42
C GLY A 336 32.68 -18.15 -6.94
N PRO A 337 32.14 -17.58 -5.85
CA PRO A 337 30.93 -18.08 -5.22
C PRO A 337 29.70 -18.05 -6.15
N TYR A 338 29.71 -17.19 -7.16
CA TYR A 338 28.65 -17.09 -8.15
C TYR A 338 28.97 -17.76 -9.49
N ASN A 339 30.15 -18.37 -9.62
CA ASN A 339 30.50 -19.02 -10.89
C ASN A 339 29.92 -20.43 -10.98
N THR A 340 28.77 -20.56 -11.62
CA THR A 340 28.07 -21.84 -11.84
C THR A 340 28.69 -22.69 -12.95
N TYR A 341 29.79 -22.26 -13.59
CA TYR A 341 30.62 -23.08 -14.47
C TYR A 341 31.69 -23.85 -13.69
N THR A 342 32.06 -23.40 -12.49
CA THR A 342 33.11 -24.04 -11.66
C THR A 342 32.52 -24.67 -10.39
N ARG A 343 31.37 -24.20 -9.93
CA ARG A 343 30.72 -24.65 -8.70
C ARG A 343 29.35 -25.25 -8.96
N ALA A 344 29.09 -26.42 -8.38
CA ALA A 344 27.83 -27.12 -8.47
C ALA A 344 26.80 -26.51 -7.49
N GLY A 345 25.51 -26.64 -7.83
CA GLY A 345 24.40 -26.16 -7.02
C GLY A 345 24.04 -24.72 -7.31
N LEU A 346 23.22 -24.15 -6.41
CA LEU A 346 22.78 -22.74 -6.47
C LEU A 346 23.89 -21.81 -5.98
N PRO A 347 23.98 -20.58 -6.50
CA PRO A 347 24.82 -19.54 -5.92
C PRO A 347 24.33 -19.16 -4.51
N PRO A 348 25.14 -18.45 -3.70
CA PRO A 348 24.83 -18.20 -2.29
C PRO A 348 23.64 -17.26 -2.08
N THR A 349 23.31 -16.41 -3.06
CA THR A 349 22.19 -15.48 -3.02
C THR A 349 21.48 -15.40 -4.37
N PRO A 350 20.27 -14.84 -4.45
CA PRO A 350 19.74 -14.37 -5.72
C PRO A 350 20.72 -13.45 -6.45
N ILE A 351 20.55 -13.29 -7.76
CA ILE A 351 21.40 -12.45 -8.61
C ILE A 351 20.63 -11.27 -9.23
N ALA A 352 19.35 -11.15 -8.94
CA ALA A 352 18.46 -10.08 -9.39
C ALA A 352 17.18 -10.11 -8.57
N LEU A 353 16.34 -9.10 -8.75
CA LEU A 353 14.97 -9.04 -8.25
C LEU A 353 14.04 -9.83 -9.20
N PRO A 354 13.59 -11.04 -8.84
CA PRO A 354 12.74 -11.84 -9.70
C PRO A 354 11.28 -11.34 -9.61
N GLY A 355 10.63 -11.28 -10.77
CA GLY A 355 9.21 -11.04 -10.87
C GLY A 355 8.37 -12.25 -10.41
N ARG A 356 7.06 -12.03 -10.27
CA ARG A 356 6.12 -13.06 -9.87
C ARG A 356 6.17 -14.27 -10.80
N ALA A 357 6.22 -14.05 -12.11
CA ALA A 357 6.24 -15.12 -13.11
C ALA A 357 7.51 -16.00 -13.04
N ALA A 358 8.68 -15.42 -12.69
CA ALA A 358 9.90 -16.18 -12.49
C ALA A 358 9.85 -17.03 -11.21
N ILE A 359 9.26 -16.51 -10.12
CA ILE A 359 9.04 -17.26 -8.88
C ILE A 359 8.09 -18.44 -9.13
N GLU A 360 6.98 -18.20 -9.83
CA GLU A 360 6.02 -19.25 -10.20
C GLU A 360 6.69 -20.31 -11.08
N ALA A 361 7.48 -19.92 -12.09
CA ALA A 361 8.21 -20.84 -12.96
C ALA A 361 9.24 -21.69 -12.20
N ALA A 362 9.97 -21.11 -11.25
CA ALA A 362 10.92 -21.84 -10.43
C ALA A 362 10.24 -22.89 -9.53
N LEU A 363 9.04 -22.60 -9.05
CA LEU A 363 8.29 -23.47 -8.13
C LEU A 363 7.29 -24.40 -8.85
N GLN A 364 6.93 -24.09 -10.08
CA GLN A 364 6.14 -24.94 -10.96
C GLN A 364 6.82 -25.09 -12.33
N PRO A 365 8.01 -25.69 -12.37
CA PRO A 365 8.75 -25.89 -13.61
C PRO A 365 7.97 -26.83 -14.55
N ALA A 366 8.12 -26.63 -15.84
CA ALA A 366 7.54 -27.54 -16.81
C ALA A 366 8.16 -28.95 -16.68
N GLU A 367 7.34 -29.96 -16.81
CA GLU A 367 7.81 -31.34 -16.92
C GLU A 367 8.58 -31.51 -18.23
N THR A 368 9.88 -31.72 -18.14
CA THR A 368 10.76 -31.88 -19.29
C THR A 368 11.91 -32.83 -18.96
N ARG A 369 12.46 -33.47 -19.97
CA ARG A 369 13.70 -34.25 -19.88
C ARG A 369 14.94 -33.44 -20.31
N ALA A 370 14.70 -32.21 -20.80
CA ALA A 370 15.76 -31.36 -21.31
C ALA A 370 16.81 -31.03 -20.21
N LEU A 371 18.07 -31.02 -20.61
CA LEU A 371 19.22 -30.64 -19.81
C LEU A 371 19.96 -29.44 -20.39
N TYR A 372 19.67 -29.08 -21.60
CA TYR A 372 20.32 -28.02 -22.37
C TYR A 372 19.30 -27.20 -23.13
N PHE A 373 19.64 -25.95 -23.34
CA PHE A 373 18.91 -25.07 -24.27
C PHE A 373 19.89 -24.13 -24.97
N VAL A 374 19.52 -23.67 -26.14
CA VAL A 374 20.28 -22.69 -26.94
C VAL A 374 19.32 -21.79 -27.70
N ALA A 375 19.60 -20.48 -27.74
CA ALA A 375 18.81 -19.52 -28.47
C ALA A 375 18.79 -19.82 -29.99
N ARG A 376 17.61 -19.81 -30.62
CA ARG A 376 17.45 -19.99 -32.06
C ARG A 376 17.71 -18.72 -32.85
N GLY A 377 17.70 -17.56 -32.15
CA GLY A 377 17.90 -16.24 -32.73
C GLY A 377 16.64 -15.58 -33.28
N ASP A 378 15.48 -16.20 -33.10
CA ASP A 378 14.15 -15.67 -33.36
C ASP A 378 13.41 -15.27 -32.07
N GLY A 379 14.14 -15.24 -30.95
CA GLY A 379 13.62 -14.99 -29.61
C GLY A 379 13.20 -16.25 -28.86
N THR A 380 13.25 -17.44 -29.52
CA THR A 380 12.93 -18.73 -28.88
C THR A 380 14.18 -19.58 -28.65
N SER A 381 14.03 -20.63 -27.83
CA SER A 381 15.10 -21.55 -27.49
C SER A 381 14.85 -22.95 -28.05
N GLN A 382 15.93 -23.65 -28.43
CA GLN A 382 15.92 -25.07 -28.70
C GLN A 382 16.35 -25.84 -27.45
N PHE A 383 15.44 -26.66 -26.92
CA PHE A 383 15.68 -27.53 -25.78
C PHE A 383 16.19 -28.90 -26.24
N SER A 384 17.11 -29.50 -25.46
CA SER A 384 17.78 -30.78 -25.80
C SER A 384 17.99 -31.62 -24.55
N GLU A 385 17.80 -32.93 -24.66
CA GLU A 385 18.00 -33.90 -23.57
C GLU A 385 19.47 -34.35 -23.44
N THR A 386 20.20 -34.36 -24.55
CA THR A 386 21.59 -34.83 -24.59
C THR A 386 22.54 -33.76 -25.10
N LEU A 387 23.83 -33.86 -24.69
CA LEU A 387 24.86 -32.95 -25.16
C LEU A 387 25.06 -33.03 -26.69
N GLN A 388 24.88 -34.22 -27.28
CA GLN A 388 24.98 -34.40 -28.72
C GLN A 388 23.89 -33.60 -29.45
N GLN A 389 22.64 -33.66 -28.97
CA GLN A 389 21.51 -32.86 -29.54
C GLN A 389 21.78 -31.36 -29.36
N HIS A 390 22.27 -30.94 -28.20
CA HIS A 390 22.63 -29.55 -27.92
C HIS A 390 23.74 -29.07 -28.88
N ASN A 391 24.82 -29.80 -29.05
CA ASN A 391 25.91 -29.41 -29.95
C ASN A 391 25.44 -29.28 -31.41
N ARG A 392 24.53 -30.16 -31.87
CA ARG A 392 23.90 -30.01 -33.21
C ARG A 392 23.07 -28.71 -33.28
N ALA A 393 22.31 -28.39 -32.23
CA ALA A 393 21.52 -27.16 -32.17
C ALA A 393 22.40 -25.91 -32.17
N VAL A 394 23.51 -25.92 -31.38
CA VAL A 394 24.50 -24.83 -31.37
C VAL A 394 25.11 -24.66 -32.77
N ALA A 395 25.53 -25.73 -33.42
CA ALA A 395 26.10 -25.69 -34.78
C ALA A 395 25.06 -25.09 -35.77
N ARG A 396 23.79 -25.47 -35.65
CA ARG A 396 22.71 -25.00 -36.53
C ARG A 396 22.37 -23.53 -36.31
N TYR A 397 22.21 -23.10 -35.05
CA TYR A 397 21.62 -21.81 -34.75
C TYR A 397 22.64 -20.71 -34.45
N GLN A 398 23.82 -21.07 -33.92
CA GLN A 398 24.83 -20.07 -33.57
C GLN A 398 26.02 -20.05 -34.56
N LEU A 399 26.49 -21.21 -35.00
CA LEU A 399 27.65 -21.29 -35.88
C LEU A 399 27.27 -21.20 -37.37
N GLY A 400 26.07 -21.65 -37.77
CA GLY A 400 25.59 -21.55 -39.16
C GLY A 400 25.25 -20.15 -39.65
N ARG A 401 25.23 -19.15 -38.75
CA ARG A 401 25.04 -17.75 -39.07
C ARG A 401 26.32 -16.96 -39.31
N GLY A 402 27.49 -17.52 -38.99
CA GLY A 402 28.78 -16.89 -39.20
C GLY A 402 29.34 -17.03 -40.62
N GLY A 403 28.58 -17.63 -41.55
CA GLY A 403 28.97 -17.89 -42.94
C GLY A 403 28.12 -17.22 -43.99
N ARG A 404 27.63 -15.98 -43.74
CA ARG A 404 27.05 -15.09 -44.76
C ARG A 404 27.63 -13.71 -44.64
#